data_993c645b4dc8417402c2e308013d4890
#
_entry.id   993c645b4dc8417402c2e308013d4890
#
_cell.length_a   1.000
_cell.length_b   1.000
_cell.length_c   1.000
_cell.angle_alpha   90.00
_cell.angle_beta   90.00
_cell.angle_gamma   90.00
#
_symmetry.space_group_name_H-M   'P 1'
#
loop_
_entity.id
_entity.type
_entity.pdbx_description
1 polymer ?
#
loop_
_entity_poly.entity_id
_entity_poly.type
_entity_poly.pdbx_seq_one_letter_code
_entity_poly.pdbx_strand_id
1 'polypeptide(L)'
;TILGTGSAFVTRCYNTCFIIDCGVSRLMVDAGGGNGILTQLEKAGVAIADVGHLFLTHAHTDHVIGAVWVARAVVNAVKKQAYDGALHIYGHKRVIDVLTEICRLTFSKKDFGIFQERTVIDVLTDGCQRKIAGMDMTFFSIHSTKEEQYGFRAVTPEGKTVVCLGDEPLNDANRDVAQNADWLLTEAFCLHSEAERYKPYEKHHSTALDAGKTAATLHARNLIIYHTEDDSLPSRQKAYAAEAALNFSGHIVVPDDLDSVTL
;
A
#
# COMPACT_ATOMS: atom_id res chain seq x y z
N THR A 1 4.65 -5.05 8.33
CA THR A 1 5.45 -3.87 8.68
C THR A 1 5.01 -2.70 7.82
N ILE A 2 4.66 -1.59 8.43
CA ILE A 2 4.27 -0.35 7.75
C ILE A 2 5.56 0.44 7.48
N LEU A 3 5.91 0.66 6.22
CA LEU A 3 7.10 1.42 5.85
C LEU A 3 6.85 2.92 5.81
N GLY A 4 5.63 3.33 5.50
CA GLY A 4 5.21 4.71 5.45
C GLY A 4 3.70 4.85 5.64
N THR A 5 3.27 5.96 6.22
CA THR A 5 1.89 6.18 6.68
C THR A 5 1.25 7.43 6.09
N GLY A 6 2.01 8.27 5.40
CA GLY A 6 1.59 9.59 4.99
C GLY A 6 0.98 9.66 3.60
N SER A 7 0.16 10.66 3.36
CA SER A 7 -0.40 11.03 2.06
C SER A 7 0.64 11.72 1.17
N ALA A 8 0.23 12.20 -0.02
CA ALA A 8 1.16 12.68 -1.06
C ALA A 8 2.13 13.79 -0.63
N PHE A 9 1.68 14.77 0.15
CA PHE A 9 2.46 15.98 0.44
C PHE A 9 3.11 16.00 1.83
N VAL A 10 3.15 14.87 2.53
CA VAL A 10 3.80 14.78 3.84
C VAL A 10 5.32 14.99 3.74
N THR A 11 5.90 15.55 4.79
CA THR A 11 7.33 15.80 4.88
C THR A 11 7.97 15.28 6.17
N ARG A 12 7.15 14.84 7.12
CA ARG A 12 7.56 14.39 8.46
C ARG A 12 7.43 12.87 8.65
N CYS A 13 6.75 12.19 7.74
CA CYS A 13 6.68 10.73 7.65
C CYS A 13 6.86 10.32 6.19
N TYR A 14 6.99 9.02 5.93
CA TYR A 14 7.11 8.52 4.56
C TYR A 14 5.72 8.26 3.94
N ASN A 15 5.63 8.33 2.62
CA ASN A 15 4.38 8.05 1.91
C ASN A 15 3.95 6.60 2.09
N THR A 16 2.65 6.36 2.01
CA THR A 16 2.02 5.08 2.31
C THR A 16 2.60 3.93 1.50
N CYS A 17 3.18 2.99 2.20
CA CYS A 17 3.60 1.69 1.69
C CYS A 17 3.86 0.72 2.85
N PHE A 18 3.72 -0.57 2.60
CA PHE A 18 3.88 -1.58 3.65
C PHE A 18 4.32 -2.94 3.09
N ILE A 19 4.74 -3.83 3.99
CA ILE A 19 5.09 -5.22 3.67
C ILE A 19 4.17 -6.15 4.45
N ILE A 20 3.58 -7.12 3.76
CA ILE A 20 2.95 -8.29 4.35
C ILE A 20 3.99 -9.41 4.33
N ASP A 21 4.37 -9.89 5.52
CA ASP A 21 5.33 -10.97 5.69
C ASP A 21 4.59 -12.25 6.12
N CYS A 22 4.63 -13.27 5.29
CA CYS A 22 4.03 -14.59 5.54
C CYS A 22 5.09 -15.62 5.96
N GLY A 23 6.26 -15.19 6.44
CA GLY A 23 7.35 -16.04 6.91
C GLY A 23 8.19 -16.67 5.81
N VAL A 24 7.56 -17.14 4.73
CA VAL A 24 8.24 -17.79 3.58
C VAL A 24 8.58 -16.78 2.49
N SER A 25 7.75 -15.77 2.32
CA SER A 25 7.87 -14.74 1.29
C SER A 25 7.17 -13.46 1.73
N ARG A 26 7.55 -12.35 1.13
CA ARG A 26 7.06 -11.00 1.43
C ARG A 26 6.41 -10.38 0.23
N LEU A 27 5.26 -9.73 0.45
CA LEU A 27 4.61 -8.87 -0.51
C LEU A 27 4.77 -7.41 -0.06
N MET A 28 5.45 -6.61 -0.85
CA MET A 28 5.48 -5.16 -0.69
C MET A 28 4.30 -4.55 -1.44
N VAL A 29 3.57 -3.66 -0.80
CA VAL A 29 2.42 -2.92 -1.37
C VAL A 29 2.82 -1.46 -1.46
N ASP A 30 2.87 -0.93 -2.67
CA ASP A 30 3.41 0.38 -3.03
C ASP A 30 4.85 0.61 -2.55
N ALA A 31 5.42 1.75 -2.88
CA ALA A 31 6.80 2.05 -2.52
C ALA A 31 7.04 3.52 -2.14
N GLY A 32 5.98 4.29 -1.97
CA GLY A 32 6.10 5.71 -1.64
C GLY A 32 6.63 6.58 -2.79
N GLY A 33 6.94 7.83 -2.46
CA GLY A 33 7.20 8.90 -3.43
C GLY A 33 8.66 9.08 -3.87
N GLY A 34 9.60 8.22 -3.44
CA GLY A 34 10.99 8.46 -3.84
C GLY A 34 12.02 7.49 -3.24
N ASN A 35 13.29 7.91 -3.27
CA ASN A 35 14.41 7.09 -2.78
C ASN A 35 14.38 6.85 -1.26
N GLY A 36 13.57 7.56 -0.52
CA GLY A 36 13.33 7.32 0.91
C GLY A 36 12.92 5.90 1.22
N ILE A 37 12.31 5.18 0.25
CA ILE A 37 11.98 3.76 0.40
C ILE A 37 13.21 2.90 0.77
N LEU A 38 14.37 3.21 0.22
CA LEU A 38 15.60 2.47 0.53
C LEU A 38 16.00 2.64 2.00
N THR A 39 15.81 3.85 2.55
CA THR A 39 16.03 4.12 3.97
C THR A 39 14.99 3.42 4.85
N GLN A 40 13.72 3.37 4.40
CA GLN A 40 12.66 2.68 5.14
C GLN A 40 12.90 1.17 5.18
N LEU A 41 13.30 0.56 4.06
CA LEU A 41 13.68 -0.86 4.01
C LEU A 41 14.87 -1.16 4.95
N GLU A 42 15.92 -0.34 4.90
CA GLU A 42 17.10 -0.48 5.77
C GLU A 42 16.71 -0.41 7.24
N LYS A 43 15.93 0.61 7.65
CA LYS A 43 15.46 0.78 9.03
C LYS A 43 14.53 -0.35 9.48
N ALA A 44 13.73 -0.90 8.57
CA ALA A 44 12.87 -2.06 8.84
C ALA A 44 13.64 -3.38 8.89
N GLY A 45 14.96 -3.38 8.62
CA GLY A 45 15.77 -4.58 8.54
C GLY A 45 15.42 -5.51 7.36
N VAL A 46 14.85 -4.95 6.29
CA VAL A 46 14.46 -5.68 5.09
C VAL A 46 15.52 -5.48 4.00
N ALA A 47 16.25 -6.54 3.67
CA ALA A 47 17.19 -6.49 2.55
C ALA A 47 16.43 -6.46 1.22
N ILE A 48 17.00 -5.78 0.21
CA ILE A 48 16.39 -5.76 -1.14
C ILE A 48 16.25 -7.18 -1.72
N ALA A 49 17.10 -8.10 -1.31
CA ALA A 49 17.05 -9.51 -1.71
C ALA A 49 15.80 -10.24 -1.17
N ASP A 50 15.18 -9.72 -0.11
CA ASP A 50 13.96 -10.28 0.48
C ASP A 50 12.68 -9.73 -0.18
N VAL A 51 12.79 -8.71 -1.05
CA VAL A 51 11.67 -8.14 -1.79
C VAL A 51 11.47 -8.91 -3.09
N GLY A 52 10.71 -10.00 -3.03
CA GLY A 52 10.40 -10.84 -4.20
C GLY A 52 9.13 -10.45 -4.94
N HIS A 53 8.19 -9.78 -4.26
CA HIS A 53 6.88 -9.41 -4.80
C HIS A 53 6.57 -7.95 -4.47
N LEU A 54 6.11 -7.19 -5.48
CA LEU A 54 5.70 -5.79 -5.38
C LEU A 54 4.32 -5.63 -6.06
N PHE A 55 3.32 -5.24 -5.31
CA PHE A 55 2.02 -4.82 -5.84
C PHE A 55 1.93 -3.29 -5.82
N LEU A 56 1.53 -2.71 -6.94
CA LEU A 56 1.29 -1.28 -7.09
C LEU A 56 -0.21 -1.02 -7.24
N THR A 57 -0.75 -0.24 -6.32
CA THR A 57 -2.17 0.09 -6.29
C THR A 57 -2.56 1.00 -7.44
N HIS A 58 -1.76 2.05 -7.71
CA HIS A 58 -2.01 3.04 -8.76
C HIS A 58 -0.76 3.88 -9.10
N ALA A 59 -0.90 4.81 -10.05
CA ALA A 59 0.21 5.53 -10.65
C ALA A 59 0.49 6.93 -10.07
N HIS A 60 -0.11 7.30 -8.93
CA HIS A 60 0.27 8.56 -8.27
C HIS A 60 1.72 8.54 -7.81
N THR A 61 2.34 9.72 -7.76
CA THR A 61 3.78 9.87 -7.49
C THR A 61 4.20 9.37 -6.12
N ASP A 62 3.34 9.49 -5.14
CA ASP A 62 3.54 9.05 -3.75
C ASP A 62 3.37 7.53 -3.55
N HIS A 63 3.05 6.78 -4.60
CA HIS A 63 2.95 5.31 -4.62
C HIS A 63 3.97 4.66 -5.57
N VAL A 64 4.10 5.21 -6.80
CA VAL A 64 4.87 4.54 -7.87
C VAL A 64 6.34 4.95 -7.95
N ILE A 65 6.72 6.16 -7.53
CA ILE A 65 8.09 6.65 -7.75
C ILE A 65 9.10 5.88 -6.90
N GLY A 66 8.75 5.47 -5.69
CA GLY A 66 9.59 4.59 -4.89
C GLY A 66 9.84 3.23 -5.54
N ALA A 67 8.89 2.70 -6.32
CA ALA A 67 9.05 1.44 -7.04
C ALA A 67 10.17 1.49 -8.10
N VAL A 68 10.40 2.66 -8.69
CA VAL A 68 11.56 2.88 -9.59
C VAL A 68 12.87 2.67 -8.83
N TRP A 69 12.94 3.10 -7.57
CA TRP A 69 14.12 2.92 -6.71
C TRP A 69 14.26 1.48 -6.24
N VAL A 70 13.17 0.79 -5.94
CA VAL A 70 13.17 -0.66 -5.65
C VAL A 70 13.71 -1.43 -6.86
N ALA A 71 13.17 -1.18 -8.06
CA ALA A 71 13.62 -1.80 -9.30
C ALA A 71 15.12 -1.53 -9.56
N ARG A 72 15.57 -0.28 -9.36
CA ARG A 72 16.98 0.09 -9.50
C ARG A 72 17.87 -0.61 -8.48
N ALA A 73 17.43 -0.76 -7.24
CA ALA A 73 18.15 -1.48 -6.20
C ALA A 73 18.27 -2.96 -6.52
N VAL A 74 17.19 -3.59 -7.04
CA VAL A 74 17.22 -4.98 -7.52
C VAL A 74 18.23 -5.14 -8.66
N VAL A 75 18.18 -4.28 -9.70
CA VAL A 75 19.17 -4.29 -10.80
C VAL A 75 20.61 -4.19 -10.27
N ASN A 76 20.83 -3.33 -9.29
CA ASN A 76 22.16 -3.19 -8.70
C ASN A 76 22.57 -4.43 -7.89
N ALA A 77 21.66 -5.05 -7.16
CA ALA A 77 21.88 -6.28 -6.41
C ALA A 77 22.16 -7.47 -7.35
N VAL A 78 21.45 -7.57 -8.48
CA VAL A 78 21.74 -8.56 -9.55
C VAL A 78 23.16 -8.41 -10.08
N LYS A 79 23.60 -7.18 -10.38
CA LYS A 79 24.97 -6.91 -10.86
C LYS A 79 26.04 -7.32 -9.84
N LYS A 80 25.71 -7.30 -8.55
CA LYS A 80 26.58 -7.71 -7.45
C LYS A 80 26.42 -9.19 -7.07
N GLN A 81 25.61 -9.95 -7.78
CA GLN A 81 25.28 -11.35 -7.48
C GLN A 81 24.67 -11.54 -6.07
N ALA A 82 23.94 -10.54 -5.60
CA ALA A 82 23.28 -10.49 -4.29
C ALA A 82 21.74 -10.51 -4.40
N TYR A 83 21.19 -10.85 -5.57
CA TYR A 83 19.75 -11.03 -5.79
C TYR A 83 19.54 -12.22 -6.71
N ASP A 84 18.94 -13.28 -6.18
CA ASP A 84 18.58 -14.47 -6.92
C ASP A 84 17.11 -14.43 -7.35
N GLY A 85 16.80 -15.05 -8.51
CA GLY A 85 15.43 -15.10 -9.04
C GLY A 85 15.03 -13.82 -9.77
N ALA A 86 13.75 -13.49 -9.72
CA ALA A 86 13.14 -12.33 -10.37
C ALA A 86 12.27 -11.53 -9.40
N LEU A 87 12.18 -10.22 -9.62
CA LEU A 87 11.20 -9.36 -8.96
C LEU A 87 9.85 -9.51 -9.68
N HIS A 88 8.83 -9.98 -8.97
CA HIS A 88 7.48 -10.06 -9.48
C HIS A 88 6.75 -8.76 -9.19
N ILE A 89 6.28 -8.07 -10.24
CA ILE A 89 5.54 -6.80 -10.12
C ILE A 89 4.11 -7.02 -10.61
N TYR A 90 3.16 -6.64 -9.77
CA TYR A 90 1.73 -6.75 -9.99
C TYR A 90 1.10 -5.36 -10.02
N GLY A 91 0.14 -5.14 -10.88
CA GLY A 91 -0.62 -3.89 -10.97
C GLY A 91 -1.50 -3.86 -12.20
N HIS A 92 -2.47 -2.97 -12.23
CA HIS A 92 -3.26 -2.74 -13.44
C HIS A 92 -2.40 -2.14 -14.56
N LYS A 93 -2.92 -2.21 -15.80
CA LYS A 93 -2.10 -1.84 -16.97
C LYS A 93 -1.48 -0.44 -16.88
N ARG A 94 -2.25 0.54 -16.41
CA ARG A 94 -1.81 1.94 -16.34
C ARG A 94 -0.59 2.12 -15.43
N VAL A 95 -0.60 1.57 -14.20
CA VAL A 95 0.53 1.73 -13.26
C VAL A 95 1.77 0.99 -13.75
N ILE A 96 1.60 -0.17 -14.38
CA ILE A 96 2.70 -0.94 -14.97
C ILE A 96 3.35 -0.16 -16.14
N ASP A 97 2.54 0.44 -17.02
CA ASP A 97 3.05 1.26 -18.12
C ASP A 97 3.85 2.46 -17.59
N VAL A 98 3.33 3.16 -16.56
CA VAL A 98 4.01 4.30 -15.93
C VAL A 98 5.36 3.88 -15.31
N LEU A 99 5.37 2.83 -14.48
CA LEU A 99 6.61 2.33 -13.88
C LEU A 99 7.65 1.96 -14.96
N THR A 100 7.23 1.18 -15.94
CA THR A 100 8.12 0.68 -17.01
C THR A 100 8.69 1.83 -17.82
N GLU A 101 7.87 2.82 -18.16
CA GLU A 101 8.31 3.99 -18.92
C GLU A 101 9.30 4.86 -18.13
N ILE A 102 9.06 5.09 -16.83
CA ILE A 102 10.00 5.83 -16.00
C ILE A 102 11.34 5.05 -15.91
N CYS A 103 11.31 3.74 -15.70
CA CYS A 103 12.52 2.91 -15.70
C CYS A 103 13.24 3.00 -17.05
N ARG A 104 12.52 2.92 -18.17
CA ARG A 104 13.09 3.02 -19.52
C ARG A 104 13.79 4.36 -19.76
N LEU A 105 13.21 5.45 -19.28
CA LEU A 105 13.73 6.81 -19.46
C LEU A 105 14.90 7.15 -18.53
N THR A 106 14.98 6.51 -17.36
CA THR A 106 15.91 6.90 -16.30
C THR A 106 17.05 5.91 -16.09
N PHE A 107 16.89 4.65 -16.50
CA PHE A 107 17.97 3.65 -16.41
C PHE A 107 18.90 3.74 -17.62
N SER A 108 20.16 3.36 -17.44
CA SER A 108 21.04 3.12 -18.60
C SER A 108 20.46 1.96 -19.44
N LYS A 109 20.81 1.92 -20.73
CA LYS A 109 20.38 0.83 -21.63
C LYS A 109 20.71 -0.56 -21.05
N LYS A 110 21.88 -0.70 -20.41
CA LYS A 110 22.30 -1.95 -19.76
C LYS A 110 21.44 -2.28 -18.55
N ASP A 111 21.18 -1.30 -17.67
CA ASP A 111 20.40 -1.50 -16.46
C ASP A 111 18.91 -1.78 -16.78
N PHE A 112 18.37 -1.12 -17.80
CA PHE A 112 17.02 -1.42 -18.27
C PHE A 112 16.91 -2.83 -18.87
N GLY A 113 17.93 -3.30 -19.59
CA GLY A 113 18.00 -4.69 -20.06
C GLY A 113 17.96 -5.70 -18.90
N ILE A 114 18.72 -5.45 -17.82
CA ILE A 114 18.69 -6.29 -16.60
C ILE A 114 17.31 -6.22 -15.95
N PHE A 115 16.71 -5.02 -15.84
CA PHE A 115 15.34 -4.86 -15.32
C PHE A 115 14.34 -5.74 -16.10
N GLN A 116 14.37 -5.70 -17.43
CA GLN A 116 13.48 -6.51 -18.26
C GLN A 116 13.72 -8.03 -18.09
N GLU A 117 14.97 -8.46 -17.96
CA GLU A 117 15.34 -9.87 -17.79
C GLU A 117 14.96 -10.40 -16.40
N ARG A 118 15.08 -9.57 -15.37
CA ARG A 118 14.96 -9.97 -13.96
C ARG A 118 13.64 -9.51 -13.31
N THR A 119 12.68 -9.08 -14.12
CA THR A 119 11.35 -8.68 -13.64
C THR A 119 10.29 -9.50 -14.37
N VAL A 120 9.36 -10.06 -13.59
CA VAL A 120 8.14 -10.70 -14.09
C VAL A 120 6.99 -9.76 -13.83
N ILE A 121 6.38 -9.23 -14.87
CA ILE A 121 5.24 -8.32 -14.78
C ILE A 121 3.95 -9.10 -14.99
N ASP A 122 3.03 -9.00 -14.04
CA ASP A 122 1.66 -9.54 -14.12
C ASP A 122 0.66 -8.37 -14.13
N VAL A 123 0.06 -8.13 -15.28
CA VAL A 123 -0.97 -7.09 -15.44
C VAL A 123 -2.29 -7.62 -14.92
N LEU A 124 -2.77 -7.02 -13.85
CA LEU A 124 -3.99 -7.40 -13.17
C LEU A 124 -5.23 -6.79 -13.86
N THR A 125 -6.35 -7.50 -13.74
CA THR A 125 -7.67 -7.04 -14.14
C THR A 125 -8.63 -7.12 -12.96
N ASP A 126 -9.70 -6.36 -13.00
CA ASP A 126 -10.72 -6.36 -11.94
C ASP A 126 -11.27 -7.77 -11.68
N GLY A 127 -11.37 -8.15 -10.42
CA GLY A 127 -11.81 -9.47 -9.96
C GLY A 127 -10.79 -10.61 -10.16
N CYS A 128 -9.60 -10.34 -10.71
CA CYS A 128 -8.63 -11.42 -10.93
C CYS A 128 -8.06 -11.97 -9.62
N GLN A 129 -7.70 -13.24 -9.65
CA GLN A 129 -7.13 -13.94 -8.49
C GLN A 129 -5.71 -14.40 -8.77
N ARG A 130 -4.85 -14.32 -7.75
CA ARG A 130 -3.44 -14.77 -7.81
C ARG A 130 -3.04 -15.39 -6.48
N LYS A 131 -2.10 -16.32 -6.55
CA LYS A 131 -1.37 -16.77 -5.34
C LYS A 131 -0.04 -16.03 -5.27
N ILE A 132 0.14 -15.19 -4.26
CA ILE A 132 1.31 -14.32 -4.09
C ILE A 132 1.82 -14.44 -2.67
N ALA A 133 3.11 -14.70 -2.49
CA ALA A 133 3.75 -14.84 -1.18
C ALA A 133 3.03 -15.82 -0.24
N GLY A 134 2.41 -16.88 -0.79
CA GLY A 134 1.64 -17.86 -0.04
C GLY A 134 0.18 -17.49 0.21
N MET A 135 -0.23 -16.25 -0.05
CA MET A 135 -1.61 -15.77 0.11
C MET A 135 -2.45 -16.01 -1.14
N ASP A 136 -3.73 -16.33 -0.94
CA ASP A 136 -4.73 -16.30 -2.01
C ASP A 136 -5.32 -14.89 -2.10
N MET A 137 -5.04 -14.18 -3.19
CA MET A 137 -5.39 -12.77 -3.37
C MET A 137 -6.41 -12.56 -4.47
N THR A 138 -7.40 -11.71 -4.20
CA THR A 138 -8.35 -11.18 -5.18
C THR A 138 -8.14 -9.69 -5.29
N PHE A 139 -7.89 -9.19 -6.49
CA PHE A 139 -7.70 -7.78 -6.79
C PHE A 139 -8.98 -7.18 -7.34
N PHE A 140 -9.31 -5.97 -6.96
CA PHE A 140 -10.52 -5.28 -7.42
C PHE A 140 -10.27 -3.80 -7.70
N SER A 141 -10.92 -3.28 -8.73
CA SER A 141 -10.96 -1.83 -8.99
C SER A 141 -11.70 -1.15 -7.85
N ILE A 142 -11.14 -0.09 -7.30
CA ILE A 142 -11.85 0.74 -6.31
C ILE A 142 -12.82 1.73 -6.94
N HIS A 143 -12.93 1.75 -8.28
CA HIS A 143 -13.76 2.65 -9.06
C HIS A 143 -13.42 4.14 -8.85
N SER A 144 -12.14 4.44 -8.67
CA SER A 144 -11.66 5.81 -8.58
C SER A 144 -12.00 6.61 -9.83
N THR A 145 -12.35 7.87 -9.65
CA THR A 145 -12.63 8.80 -10.74
C THR A 145 -11.42 9.68 -11.10
N LYS A 146 -10.34 9.62 -10.32
CA LYS A 146 -9.11 10.38 -10.54
C LYS A 146 -8.08 9.62 -11.37
N GLU A 147 -7.70 8.45 -10.90
CA GLU A 147 -6.69 7.57 -11.51
C GLU A 147 -7.15 6.13 -11.27
N GLU A 148 -6.99 5.24 -12.24
CA GLU A 148 -7.27 3.82 -12.06
C GLU A 148 -6.49 3.29 -10.86
N GLN A 149 -7.22 2.67 -9.92
CA GLN A 149 -6.65 2.20 -8.66
C GLN A 149 -7.26 0.86 -8.27
N TYR A 150 -6.41 -0.04 -7.74
CA TYR A 150 -6.82 -1.35 -7.28
C TYR A 150 -6.58 -1.52 -5.78
N GLY A 151 -7.59 -2.10 -5.12
CA GLY A 151 -7.47 -2.71 -3.80
C GLY A 151 -7.28 -4.21 -3.92
N PHE A 152 -7.19 -4.88 -2.77
CA PHE A 152 -7.12 -6.33 -2.71
C PHE A 152 -7.80 -6.91 -1.48
N ARG A 153 -8.24 -8.18 -1.62
CA ARG A 153 -8.55 -9.09 -0.53
C ARG A 153 -7.54 -10.22 -0.56
N ALA A 154 -6.86 -10.47 0.55
CA ALA A 154 -5.91 -11.56 0.71
C ALA A 154 -6.36 -12.50 1.82
N VAL A 155 -6.18 -13.81 1.61
CA VAL A 155 -6.30 -14.83 2.65
C VAL A 155 -4.91 -15.36 2.91
N THR A 156 -4.42 -15.18 4.15
CA THR A 156 -3.09 -15.64 4.56
C THR A 156 -3.03 -17.15 4.70
N PRO A 157 -1.83 -17.76 4.77
CA PRO A 157 -1.70 -19.20 5.03
C PRO A 157 -2.38 -19.67 6.32
N GLU A 158 -2.49 -18.78 7.32
CA GLU A 158 -3.16 -19.03 8.60
C GLU A 158 -4.68 -18.84 8.52
N GLY A 159 -5.22 -18.51 7.33
CA GLY A 159 -6.65 -18.31 7.11
C GLY A 159 -7.17 -16.94 7.53
N LYS A 160 -6.30 -15.96 7.81
CA LYS A 160 -6.71 -14.59 8.12
C LYS A 160 -7.04 -13.81 6.85
N THR A 161 -8.09 -13.05 6.88
CA THR A 161 -8.49 -12.20 5.77
C THR A 161 -8.02 -10.77 5.98
N VAL A 162 -7.26 -10.26 5.01
CA VAL A 162 -6.76 -8.88 4.96
C VAL A 162 -7.37 -8.20 3.75
N VAL A 163 -8.00 -7.04 3.93
CA VAL A 163 -8.54 -6.21 2.84
C VAL A 163 -7.89 -4.84 2.87
N CYS A 164 -7.39 -4.41 1.72
CA CYS A 164 -6.85 -3.07 1.51
C CYS A 164 -7.72 -2.33 0.49
N LEU A 165 -8.27 -1.20 0.90
CA LEU A 165 -9.20 -0.41 0.07
C LEU A 165 -8.50 0.63 -0.83
N GLY A 166 -7.16 0.76 -0.74
CA GLY A 166 -6.43 1.82 -1.43
C GLY A 166 -6.46 3.14 -0.68
N ASP A 167 -6.33 4.27 -1.38
CA ASP A 167 -6.23 5.62 -0.82
C ASP A 167 -7.46 6.50 -1.11
N GLU A 168 -8.60 5.90 -1.39
CA GLU A 168 -9.90 6.56 -1.52
C GLU A 168 -10.96 5.86 -0.64
N PRO A 169 -12.09 6.53 -0.34
CA PRO A 169 -13.20 5.94 0.39
C PRO A 169 -13.75 4.69 -0.30
N LEU A 170 -14.34 3.78 0.50
CA LEU A 170 -15.03 2.61 -0.02
C LEU A 170 -16.09 3.00 -1.07
N ASN A 171 -16.01 2.38 -2.24
CA ASN A 171 -17.10 2.38 -3.21
C ASN A 171 -18.08 1.24 -2.87
N ASP A 172 -19.38 1.51 -2.91
CA ASP A 172 -20.41 0.52 -2.58
C ASP A 172 -20.35 -0.74 -3.45
N ALA A 173 -19.87 -0.64 -4.69
CA ALA A 173 -19.66 -1.79 -5.59
C ALA A 173 -18.66 -2.81 -5.01
N ASN A 174 -17.76 -2.38 -4.13
CA ASN A 174 -16.74 -3.24 -3.51
C ASN A 174 -17.16 -3.81 -2.16
N ARG A 175 -18.39 -3.56 -1.69
CA ARG A 175 -18.86 -4.01 -0.39
C ARG A 175 -18.73 -5.52 -0.23
N ASP A 176 -19.14 -6.30 -1.22
CA ASP A 176 -19.15 -7.77 -1.14
C ASP A 176 -17.74 -8.36 -1.04
N VAL A 177 -16.78 -7.83 -1.79
CA VAL A 177 -15.39 -8.30 -1.74
C VAL A 177 -14.67 -7.84 -0.48
N ALA A 178 -15.08 -6.70 0.12
CA ALA A 178 -14.42 -6.09 1.26
C ALA A 178 -14.97 -6.53 2.63
N GLN A 179 -16.19 -7.06 2.70
CA GLN A 179 -16.85 -7.37 3.97
C GLN A 179 -16.21 -8.53 4.74
N ASN A 180 -16.43 -8.54 6.06
CA ASN A 180 -16.03 -9.58 7.00
C ASN A 180 -14.50 -9.83 7.03
N ALA A 181 -13.70 -8.78 6.84
CA ALA A 181 -12.26 -8.88 6.96
C ALA A 181 -11.82 -9.07 8.43
N ASP A 182 -10.81 -9.93 8.67
CA ASP A 182 -10.13 -9.94 9.96
C ASP A 182 -9.36 -8.63 10.16
N TRP A 183 -8.75 -8.11 9.08
CA TRP A 183 -8.06 -6.83 9.07
C TRP A 183 -8.46 -6.00 7.86
N LEU A 184 -9.00 -4.83 8.11
CA LEU A 184 -9.32 -3.82 7.09
C LEU A 184 -8.28 -2.71 7.13
N LEU A 185 -7.65 -2.45 6.00
CA LEU A 185 -6.74 -1.33 5.78
C LEU A 185 -7.48 -0.28 4.95
N THR A 186 -7.62 0.93 5.48
CA THR A 186 -8.28 2.04 4.78
C THR A 186 -7.57 3.37 5.07
N GLU A 187 -7.67 4.29 4.12
CA GLU A 187 -7.15 5.63 4.30
C GLU A 187 -8.01 6.44 5.29
N ALA A 188 -7.39 7.45 5.90
CA ALA A 188 -8.09 8.57 6.50
C ALA A 188 -7.18 9.81 6.43
N PHE A 189 -7.45 10.70 5.50
CA PHE A 189 -6.57 11.84 5.22
C PHE A 189 -6.38 12.75 6.45
N CYS A 190 -7.47 13.00 7.21
CA CYS A 190 -7.43 13.86 8.40
C CYS A 190 -8.49 13.45 9.43
N LEU A 191 -8.50 14.11 10.57
CA LEU A 191 -9.61 14.07 11.51
C LEU A 191 -10.85 14.74 10.92
N HIS A 192 -12.04 14.23 11.23
CA HIS A 192 -13.30 14.86 10.83
C HIS A 192 -13.44 16.27 11.42
N SER A 193 -12.98 16.47 12.65
CA SER A 193 -12.92 17.79 13.28
C SER A 193 -12.09 18.83 12.53
N GLU A 194 -11.20 18.39 11.64
CA GLU A 194 -10.34 19.23 10.80
C GLU A 194 -10.73 19.21 9.31
N ALA A 195 -11.86 18.59 8.97
CA ALA A 195 -12.31 18.43 7.58
C ALA A 195 -12.50 19.77 6.84
N GLU A 196 -12.90 20.83 7.53
CA GLU A 196 -13.00 22.16 6.92
C GLU A 196 -11.63 22.72 6.50
N ARG A 197 -10.58 22.42 7.24
CA ARG A 197 -9.20 22.84 6.96
C ARG A 197 -8.60 22.07 5.80
N TYR A 198 -8.72 20.76 5.83
CA TYR A 198 -8.04 19.86 4.90
C TYR A 198 -8.84 19.53 3.64
N LYS A 199 -10.16 19.75 3.65
CA LYS A 199 -11.07 19.48 2.52
C LYS A 199 -10.92 18.05 1.96
N PRO A 200 -10.97 16.99 2.80
CA PRO A 200 -10.72 15.63 2.34
C PRO A 200 -11.69 15.22 1.24
N TYR A 201 -12.97 15.53 1.37
CA TYR A 201 -14.01 15.13 0.42
C TYR A 201 -13.85 15.77 -0.98
N GLU A 202 -13.35 17.02 -1.05
CA GLU A 202 -13.03 17.67 -2.32
C GLU A 202 -11.83 17.01 -3.02
N LYS A 203 -11.01 16.28 -2.27
CA LYS A 203 -9.84 15.54 -2.74
C LYS A 203 -10.12 14.04 -2.91
N HIS A 204 -11.37 13.61 -2.78
CA HIS A 204 -11.79 12.20 -2.79
C HIS A 204 -11.11 11.34 -1.72
N HIS A 205 -10.93 11.92 -0.53
CA HIS A 205 -10.43 11.22 0.66
C HIS A 205 -11.49 11.20 1.75
N SER A 206 -11.25 10.42 2.81
CA SER A 206 -12.11 10.30 3.97
C SER A 206 -11.44 10.87 5.24
N THR A 207 -12.18 10.80 6.34
CA THR A 207 -11.72 11.18 7.68
C THR A 207 -11.59 9.93 8.57
N ALA A 208 -10.93 10.08 9.73
CA ALA A 208 -10.84 8.99 10.71
C ALA A 208 -12.25 8.51 11.16
N LEU A 209 -13.21 9.42 11.26
CA LEU A 209 -14.62 9.09 11.56
C LEU A 209 -15.23 8.20 10.46
N ASP A 210 -14.94 8.50 9.18
CA ASP A 210 -15.46 7.74 8.04
C ASP A 210 -14.78 6.37 7.92
N ALA A 211 -13.49 6.28 8.24
CA ALA A 211 -12.78 5.00 8.33
C ALA A 211 -13.43 4.07 9.36
N GLY A 212 -13.79 4.60 10.53
CA GLY A 212 -14.55 3.85 11.54
C GLY A 212 -15.92 3.39 11.05
N LYS A 213 -16.69 4.26 10.36
CA LYS A 213 -18.00 3.90 9.74
C LYS A 213 -17.83 2.81 8.68
N THR A 214 -16.81 2.92 7.85
CA THR A 214 -16.48 1.93 6.81
C THR A 214 -16.19 0.57 7.44
N ALA A 215 -15.35 0.51 8.47
CA ALA A 215 -15.02 -0.72 9.18
C ALA A 215 -16.25 -1.37 9.82
N ALA A 216 -17.12 -0.58 10.44
CA ALA A 216 -18.39 -1.07 11.01
C ALA A 216 -19.34 -1.61 9.93
N THR A 217 -19.50 -0.87 8.83
CA THR A 217 -20.38 -1.24 7.71
C THR A 217 -19.93 -2.53 7.02
N LEU A 218 -18.60 -2.75 6.93
CA LEU A 218 -18.00 -3.94 6.34
C LEU A 218 -17.88 -5.10 7.34
N HIS A 219 -18.33 -4.94 8.59
CA HIS A 219 -18.18 -5.93 9.65
C HIS A 219 -16.73 -6.41 9.82
N ALA A 220 -15.76 -5.51 9.67
CA ALA A 220 -14.37 -5.81 9.93
C ALA A 220 -14.15 -6.12 11.42
N ARG A 221 -13.15 -6.95 11.74
CA ARG A 221 -12.76 -7.21 13.13
C ARG A 221 -11.76 -6.21 13.66
N ASN A 222 -10.79 -5.86 12.84
CA ASN A 222 -9.72 -4.92 13.16
C ASN A 222 -9.58 -3.90 12.01
N LEU A 223 -9.16 -2.70 12.36
CA LEU A 223 -8.98 -1.58 11.45
C LEU A 223 -7.54 -1.05 11.53
N ILE A 224 -6.89 -0.90 10.39
CA ILE A 224 -5.63 -0.16 10.27
C ILE A 224 -5.92 1.10 9.45
N ILE A 225 -5.58 2.26 10.00
CA ILE A 225 -5.71 3.56 9.34
C ILE A 225 -4.35 4.04 8.87
N TYR A 226 -4.25 4.43 7.61
CA TYR A 226 -3.04 4.96 6.99
C TYR A 226 -3.37 6.14 6.05
N HIS A 227 -2.41 6.62 5.27
CA HIS A 227 -2.54 7.70 4.27
C HIS A 227 -3.05 9.01 4.88
N THR A 228 -2.41 9.42 5.99
CA THR A 228 -2.81 10.58 6.77
C THR A 228 -2.01 11.83 6.39
N GLU A 229 -2.50 13.00 6.80
CA GLU A 229 -1.68 14.22 6.91
C GLU A 229 -0.58 14.05 8.00
N ASP A 230 0.39 14.95 8.06
CA ASP A 230 1.53 14.85 8.98
C ASP A 230 1.64 15.98 10.02
N ASP A 231 0.66 16.90 10.08
CA ASP A 231 0.65 17.97 11.08
C ASP A 231 0.34 17.43 12.48
N SER A 232 -0.52 16.39 12.55
CA SER A 232 -0.98 15.80 13.81
C SER A 232 -0.12 14.64 14.33
N LEU A 233 1.04 14.32 13.72
CA LEU A 233 1.86 13.15 14.06
C LEU A 233 2.03 12.90 15.57
N PRO A 234 2.33 13.87 16.44
CA PRO A 234 2.53 13.61 17.86
C PRO A 234 1.27 13.10 18.59
N SER A 235 0.09 13.38 18.07
CA SER A 235 -1.20 12.99 18.66
C SER A 235 -2.00 12.03 17.77
N ARG A 236 -1.54 11.78 16.54
CA ARG A 236 -2.25 11.08 15.48
C ARG A 236 -2.82 9.75 15.92
N GLN A 237 -2.01 8.87 16.48
CA GLN A 237 -2.44 7.54 16.91
C GLN A 237 -3.66 7.63 17.83
N LYS A 238 -3.57 8.46 18.87
CA LYS A 238 -4.65 8.61 19.86
C LYS A 238 -5.88 9.31 19.27
N ALA A 239 -5.69 10.38 18.53
CA ALA A 239 -6.76 11.22 18.03
C ALA A 239 -7.58 10.50 16.94
N TYR A 240 -6.91 9.88 15.96
CA TYR A 240 -7.57 9.13 14.89
C TYR A 240 -8.27 7.88 15.42
N ALA A 241 -7.63 7.14 16.34
CA ALA A 241 -8.25 5.99 16.96
C ALA A 241 -9.49 6.37 17.77
N ALA A 242 -9.43 7.48 18.52
CA ALA A 242 -10.58 7.96 19.30
C ALA A 242 -11.76 8.39 18.40
N GLU A 243 -11.48 9.04 17.28
CA GLU A 243 -12.52 9.47 16.34
C GLU A 243 -13.14 8.28 15.58
N ALA A 244 -12.33 7.34 15.10
CA ALA A 244 -12.82 6.12 14.46
C ALA A 244 -13.67 5.26 15.44
N ALA A 245 -13.29 5.21 16.72
CA ALA A 245 -14.01 4.47 17.77
C ALA A 245 -15.42 4.99 18.04
N LEU A 246 -15.78 6.18 17.57
CA LEU A 246 -17.16 6.68 17.66
C LEU A 246 -18.15 5.80 16.85
N ASN A 247 -17.68 5.09 15.85
CA ASN A 247 -18.50 4.26 14.97
C ASN A 247 -18.04 2.79 14.90
N PHE A 248 -16.86 2.46 15.40
CA PHE A 248 -16.30 1.12 15.30
C PHE A 248 -15.81 0.64 16.67
N SER A 249 -16.30 -0.52 17.11
CA SER A 249 -15.97 -1.10 18.42
C SER A 249 -14.85 -2.16 18.37
N GLY A 250 -14.32 -2.48 17.18
CA GLY A 250 -13.22 -3.41 17.01
C GLY A 250 -11.87 -2.80 17.39
N HIS A 251 -10.80 -3.58 17.19
CA HIS A 251 -9.45 -3.08 17.45
C HIS A 251 -9.01 -2.10 16.35
N ILE A 252 -8.51 -0.94 16.74
CA ILE A 252 -8.07 0.14 15.84
C ILE A 252 -6.58 0.35 16.01
N VAL A 253 -5.84 0.30 14.90
CA VAL A 253 -4.43 0.60 14.82
C VAL A 253 -4.23 1.81 13.91
N VAL A 254 -3.53 2.81 14.38
CA VAL A 254 -3.06 3.98 13.61
C VAL A 254 -1.54 3.96 13.72
N PRO A 255 -0.83 3.31 12.80
CA PRO A 255 0.60 3.08 12.92
C PRO A 255 1.41 4.36 12.67
N ASP A 256 2.62 4.39 13.22
CA ASP A 256 3.70 5.24 12.74
C ASP A 256 4.55 4.49 11.71
N ASP A 257 5.41 5.24 11.00
CA ASP A 257 6.37 4.64 10.09
C ASP A 257 7.24 3.61 10.84
N LEU A 258 7.45 2.46 10.23
CA LEU A 258 8.22 1.29 10.73
C LEU A 258 7.53 0.46 11.81
N ASP A 259 6.31 0.80 12.21
CA ASP A 259 5.52 -0.05 13.09
C ASP A 259 5.22 -1.40 12.44
N SER A 260 5.15 -2.44 13.27
CA SER A 260 4.74 -3.78 12.85
C SER A 260 3.45 -4.20 13.54
N VAL A 261 2.52 -4.72 12.76
CA VAL A 261 1.24 -5.25 13.24
C VAL A 261 1.23 -6.75 12.98
N THR A 262 0.93 -7.54 14.01
CA THR A 262 0.70 -8.98 13.84
C THR A 262 -0.77 -9.20 13.47
N LEU A 263 -1.00 -9.90 12.35
CA LEU A 263 -2.34 -10.13 11.81
C LEU A 263 -3.03 -11.33 12.45
#